data_db9a7e38a5ca9263328f009ae8cdf7c3
#
_entry.id   db9a7e38a5ca9263328f009ae8cdf7c3
#
_cell.length_a   1.000
_cell.length_b   1.000
_cell.length_c   1.000
_cell.angle_alpha   90.00
_cell.angle_beta   90.00
_cell.angle_gamma   90.00
#
_symmetry.space_group_name_H-M   'P 1'
#
loop_
_entity.id
_entity.type
_entity.pdbx_description
1 polymer ?
#
loop_
_entity_poly.entity_id
_entity_poly.type
_entity_poly.pdbx_seq_one_letter_code
_entity_poly.pdbx_strand_id
1 'polypeptide(L)'
;MKVTNQMQIDLPLAVWLLQDGYKSGADVAPPGELLSVTSLMKPTRQQILQRKVDMTQETIDVSEMVSQRMGHSLHDSIERAWTEGNWQAAMRKLHYPQSIIDKIRINPPMDKPLEDGIIPIYLEQRGFKKFQDIILTGQLDFLIGSSYRDFKSTSTFSYTSRSRDESFMLQGSLYRFIFP
;
A
#
# COMPACT_ATOMS: atom_id res chain seq x y z
N MET A 1 1.71 -11.68 -21.54
CA MET A 1 1.49 -10.22 -21.61
C MET A 1 2.51 -9.64 -22.58
N LYS A 2 2.09 -8.86 -23.55
CA LYS A 2 2.95 -8.14 -24.50
C LYS A 2 3.03 -6.68 -24.08
N VAL A 3 4.24 -6.10 -24.14
CA VAL A 3 4.46 -4.69 -23.76
C VAL A 3 4.76 -3.89 -25.03
N THR A 4 4.18 -2.70 -25.13
CA THR A 4 4.44 -1.72 -26.20
C THR A 4 4.89 -0.38 -25.60
N ASN A 5 5.55 0.44 -26.40
CA ASN A 5 5.94 1.80 -26.06
C ASN A 5 5.57 2.74 -27.21
N GLN A 6 4.26 2.91 -27.43
CA GLN A 6 3.72 3.70 -28.55
C GLN A 6 4.01 5.20 -28.41
N MET A 7 4.07 5.68 -27.17
CA MET A 7 4.39 7.07 -26.84
C MET A 7 5.89 7.38 -26.91
N GLN A 8 6.72 6.40 -27.27
CA GLN A 8 8.19 6.55 -27.36
C GLN A 8 8.79 7.11 -26.06
N ILE A 9 8.29 6.64 -24.91
CA ILE A 9 8.84 7.01 -23.59
C ILE A 9 10.31 6.60 -23.58
N ASP A 10 11.16 7.50 -23.11
CA ASP A 10 12.60 7.34 -23.08
C ASP A 10 13.02 6.11 -22.26
N LEU A 11 14.05 5.38 -22.70
CA LEU A 11 14.42 4.08 -22.18
C LEU A 11 14.60 4.04 -20.65
N PRO A 12 15.30 4.97 -20.00
CA PRO A 12 15.43 4.96 -18.54
C PRO A 12 14.10 5.01 -17.81
N LEU A 13 13.16 5.83 -18.31
CA LEU A 13 11.83 5.98 -17.75
C LEU A 13 10.96 4.75 -18.06
N ALA A 14 11.01 4.23 -19.27
CA ALA A 14 10.27 3.03 -19.66
C ALA A 14 10.68 1.80 -18.81
N VAL A 15 11.99 1.64 -18.57
CA VAL A 15 12.50 0.57 -17.68
C VAL A 15 11.97 0.75 -16.26
N TRP A 16 12.02 1.97 -15.71
CA TRP A 16 11.48 2.25 -14.38
C TRP A 16 9.97 1.99 -14.30
N LEU A 17 9.20 2.35 -15.31
CA LEU A 17 7.76 2.11 -15.36
C LEU A 17 7.41 0.61 -15.37
N LEU A 18 8.25 -0.21 -16.01
CA LEU A 18 8.05 -1.66 -16.10
C LEU A 18 8.58 -2.43 -14.88
N GLN A 19 9.44 -1.83 -14.07
CA GLN A 19 9.94 -2.44 -12.84
C GLN A 19 8.89 -2.36 -11.75
N ASP A 20 8.12 -3.43 -11.55
CA ASP A 20 7.15 -3.51 -10.46
C ASP A 20 7.75 -4.26 -9.27
N GLY A 21 8.03 -3.52 -8.19
CA GLY A 21 8.47 -4.07 -6.91
C GLY A 21 7.33 -4.60 -6.03
N TYR A 22 6.08 -4.47 -6.49
CA TYR A 22 4.93 -4.88 -5.69
C TYR A 22 4.90 -6.41 -5.47
N LYS A 23 4.90 -6.82 -4.21
CA LYS A 23 4.75 -8.20 -3.80
C LYS A 23 3.31 -8.46 -3.38
N SER A 24 2.63 -9.37 -4.03
CA SER A 24 1.23 -9.72 -3.72
C SER A 24 1.06 -10.30 -2.30
N GLY A 25 2.15 -10.78 -1.69
CA GLY A 25 2.16 -11.50 -0.42
C GLY A 25 1.69 -12.94 -0.54
N ALA A 26 1.50 -13.45 -1.76
CA ALA A 26 1.10 -14.85 -1.96
C ALA A 26 2.14 -15.84 -1.40
N ASP A 27 3.43 -15.47 -1.46
CA ASP A 27 4.55 -16.32 -1.02
C ASP A 27 4.57 -16.53 0.51
N VAL A 28 3.95 -15.63 1.27
CA VAL A 28 3.91 -15.65 2.74
C VAL A 28 2.50 -15.81 3.30
N ALA A 29 1.51 -15.97 2.42
CA ALA A 29 0.12 -16.13 2.83
C ALA A 29 -0.12 -17.48 3.49
N PRO A 30 -1.01 -17.54 4.51
CA PRO A 30 -1.53 -18.81 4.99
C PRO A 30 -2.24 -19.60 3.88
N PRO A 31 -2.36 -20.94 4.00
CA PRO A 31 -3.09 -21.73 3.03
C PRO A 31 -4.56 -21.28 2.92
N GLY A 32 -5.06 -21.15 1.71
CA GLY A 32 -6.44 -20.73 1.42
C GLY A 32 -6.56 -19.87 0.17
N GLU A 33 -7.78 -19.52 -0.21
CA GLU A 33 -8.02 -18.57 -1.30
C GLU A 33 -7.68 -17.17 -0.81
N LEU A 34 -6.68 -16.55 -1.44
CA LEU A 34 -6.21 -15.20 -1.09
C LEU A 34 -7.05 -14.13 -1.80
N LEU A 35 -7.62 -13.21 -1.04
CA LEU A 35 -8.37 -12.08 -1.54
C LEU A 35 -7.86 -10.77 -0.94
N SER A 36 -7.37 -9.86 -1.78
CA SER A 36 -6.90 -8.55 -1.32
C SER A 36 -8.07 -7.61 -1.00
N VAL A 37 -7.85 -6.69 -0.06
CA VAL A 37 -8.80 -5.61 0.28
C VAL A 37 -9.26 -4.88 -0.98
N THR A 38 -8.34 -4.50 -1.84
CA THR A 38 -8.66 -3.80 -3.10
C THR A 38 -9.46 -4.65 -4.08
N SER A 39 -9.23 -5.96 -4.10
CA SER A 39 -10.03 -6.89 -4.91
C SER A 39 -11.45 -7.05 -4.35
N LEU A 40 -11.58 -7.13 -3.01
CA LEU A 40 -12.87 -7.25 -2.35
C LEU A 40 -13.77 -6.03 -2.61
N MET A 41 -13.19 -4.86 -2.77
CA MET A 41 -13.92 -3.61 -3.07
C MET A 41 -14.43 -3.52 -4.51
N LYS A 42 -13.97 -4.40 -5.42
CA LYS A 42 -14.46 -4.42 -6.82
C LYS A 42 -15.83 -5.08 -6.89
N PRO A 43 -16.70 -4.66 -7.83
CA PRO A 43 -17.96 -5.36 -8.09
C PRO A 43 -17.73 -6.86 -8.34
N THR A 44 -18.57 -7.72 -7.79
CA THR A 44 -18.45 -9.19 -7.90
C THR A 44 -18.33 -9.66 -9.35
N ARG A 45 -19.09 -9.03 -10.26
CA ARG A 45 -19.01 -9.33 -11.69
C ARG A 45 -17.60 -9.08 -12.25
N GLN A 46 -16.97 -7.98 -11.84
CA GLN A 46 -15.60 -7.66 -12.28
C GLN A 46 -14.60 -8.68 -11.75
N GLN A 47 -14.74 -9.09 -10.50
CA GLN A 47 -13.87 -10.12 -9.89
C GLN A 47 -13.98 -11.45 -10.65
N ILE A 48 -15.20 -11.89 -10.97
CA ILE A 48 -15.42 -13.14 -11.71
C ILE A 48 -14.85 -13.06 -13.14
N LEU A 49 -15.05 -11.92 -13.82
CA LEU A 49 -14.52 -11.74 -15.18
C LEU A 49 -12.99 -11.70 -15.19
N GLN A 50 -12.36 -11.02 -14.23
CA GLN A 50 -10.90 -10.98 -14.12
C GLN A 50 -10.27 -12.36 -13.95
N ARG A 51 -10.93 -13.29 -13.26
CA ARG A 51 -10.46 -14.69 -13.12
C ARG A 51 -10.52 -15.48 -14.43
N LYS A 52 -11.32 -15.04 -15.40
CA LYS A 52 -11.50 -15.69 -16.71
C LYS A 52 -10.62 -15.10 -17.80
N VAL A 53 -10.01 -13.96 -17.57
CA VAL A 53 -9.15 -13.30 -18.56
C VAL A 53 -7.77 -13.98 -18.55
N ASP A 54 -7.35 -14.40 -19.72
CA ASP A 54 -5.98 -14.87 -19.94
C ASP A 54 -5.04 -13.66 -20.07
N MET A 55 -4.43 -13.29 -18.97
CA MET A 55 -3.49 -12.14 -18.88
C MET A 55 -2.27 -12.30 -19.80
N THR A 56 -1.97 -13.51 -20.28
CA THR A 56 -0.83 -13.73 -21.19
C THR A 56 -1.06 -13.12 -22.57
N GLN A 57 -2.31 -12.92 -22.96
CA GLN A 57 -2.70 -12.35 -24.25
C GLN A 57 -2.90 -10.83 -24.20
N GLU A 58 -2.89 -10.23 -23.04
CA GLU A 58 -3.03 -8.79 -22.90
C GLU A 58 -1.81 -8.04 -23.43
N THR A 59 -2.08 -6.92 -24.09
CA THR A 59 -1.05 -5.95 -24.50
C THR A 59 -1.22 -4.70 -23.65
N ILE A 60 -0.15 -4.27 -23.00
CA ILE A 60 -0.13 -3.07 -22.16
C ILE A 60 0.89 -2.10 -22.74
N ASP A 61 0.52 -0.84 -22.89
CA ASP A 61 1.46 0.21 -23.24
C ASP A 61 2.15 0.77 -21.98
N VAL A 62 3.44 1.07 -22.08
CA VAL A 62 4.23 1.59 -20.96
C VAL A 62 3.60 2.86 -20.36
N SER A 63 2.96 3.69 -21.18
CA SER A 63 2.31 4.92 -20.73
C SER A 63 1.15 4.69 -19.74
N GLU A 64 0.50 3.54 -19.80
CA GLU A 64 -0.60 3.17 -18.89
C GLU A 64 -0.11 2.94 -17.45
N MET A 65 1.18 2.66 -17.28
CA MET A 65 1.79 2.40 -15.98
C MET A 65 2.15 3.67 -15.19
N VAL A 66 2.15 4.84 -15.82
CA VAL A 66 2.63 6.11 -15.22
C VAL A 66 1.92 6.43 -13.91
N SER A 67 0.59 6.42 -13.89
CA SER A 67 -0.18 6.79 -12.69
C SER A 67 0.05 5.80 -11.53
N GLN A 68 0.12 4.52 -11.83
CA GLN A 68 0.37 3.47 -10.85
C GLN A 68 1.78 3.61 -10.25
N ARG A 69 2.79 3.78 -11.10
CA ARG A 69 4.19 3.90 -10.66
C ARG A 69 4.47 5.17 -9.89
N MET A 70 3.83 6.28 -10.27
CA MET A 70 3.91 7.53 -9.48
C MET A 70 3.33 7.35 -8.08
N GLY A 71 2.20 6.62 -7.95
CA GLY A 71 1.65 6.25 -6.65
C GLY A 71 2.63 5.42 -5.82
N HIS A 72 3.17 4.32 -6.37
CA HIS A 72 4.14 3.47 -5.69
C HIS A 72 5.40 4.25 -5.27
N SER A 73 5.93 5.13 -6.14
CA SER A 73 7.09 5.97 -5.80
C SER A 73 6.87 6.86 -4.58
N LEU A 74 5.65 7.36 -4.40
CA LEU A 74 5.31 8.15 -3.20
C LEU A 74 5.42 7.28 -1.94
N HIS A 75 4.84 6.08 -1.96
CA HIS A 75 4.89 5.14 -0.84
C HIS A 75 6.33 4.74 -0.52
N ASP A 76 7.09 4.30 -1.53
CA ASP A 76 8.51 3.94 -1.40
C ASP A 76 9.34 5.09 -0.82
N SER A 77 9.04 6.33 -1.22
CA SER A 77 9.76 7.52 -0.74
C SER A 77 9.44 7.83 0.72
N ILE A 78 8.17 7.67 1.13
CA ILE A 78 7.76 7.84 2.52
C ILE A 78 8.40 6.74 3.39
N GLU A 79 8.33 5.48 2.95
CA GLU A 79 8.94 4.37 3.68
C GLU A 79 10.43 4.61 3.89
N ARG A 80 11.18 4.93 2.83
CA ARG A 80 12.62 5.21 2.94
C ARG A 80 12.95 6.38 3.84
N ALA A 81 12.12 7.43 3.85
CA ALA A 81 12.34 8.57 4.73
C ALA A 81 12.31 8.17 6.22
N TRP A 82 11.50 7.17 6.58
CA TRP A 82 11.36 6.67 7.94
C TRP A 82 12.29 5.51 8.29
N THR A 83 12.67 4.67 7.32
CA THR A 83 13.50 3.47 7.55
C THR A 83 14.99 3.76 7.35
N GLU A 84 15.35 4.52 6.33
CA GLU A 84 16.73 4.80 5.92
C GLU A 84 17.13 6.25 6.19
N GLY A 85 16.15 7.16 6.25
CA GLY A 85 16.39 8.59 6.42
C GLY A 85 16.64 8.99 7.88
N ASN A 86 17.10 10.23 8.08
CA ASN A 86 17.25 10.81 9.42
C ASN A 86 15.92 11.44 9.87
N TRP A 87 14.92 10.60 10.14
CA TRP A 87 13.59 11.02 10.56
C TRP A 87 13.61 11.75 11.91
N GLN A 88 14.53 11.39 12.83
CA GLN A 88 14.67 12.05 14.11
C GLN A 88 15.07 13.53 13.94
N ALA A 89 16.00 13.82 13.02
CA ALA A 89 16.37 15.20 12.70
C ALA A 89 15.21 15.97 12.07
N ALA A 90 14.43 15.32 11.20
CA ALA A 90 13.24 15.92 10.60
C ALA A 90 12.20 16.27 11.68
N MET A 91 11.94 15.36 12.64
CA MET A 91 11.00 15.61 13.73
C MET A 91 11.46 16.75 14.64
N ARG A 92 12.77 16.86 14.93
CA ARG A 92 13.32 18.02 15.69
C ARG A 92 13.07 19.33 14.95
N LYS A 93 13.26 19.36 13.62
CA LYS A 93 12.94 20.54 12.79
C LYS A 93 11.46 20.90 12.81
N LEU A 94 10.59 19.90 13.01
CA LEU A 94 9.16 20.08 13.20
C LEU A 94 8.77 20.38 14.66
N HIS A 95 9.75 20.63 15.53
CA HIS A 95 9.60 20.98 16.94
C HIS A 95 8.95 19.89 17.81
N TYR A 96 9.05 18.62 17.41
CA TYR A 96 8.64 17.52 18.29
C TYR A 96 9.59 17.39 19.47
N PRO A 97 9.08 17.20 20.72
CA PRO A 97 9.91 17.00 21.90
C PRO A 97 10.82 15.78 21.77
N GLN A 98 12.05 15.89 22.26
CA GLN A 98 12.98 14.76 22.24
C GLN A 98 12.41 13.53 22.96
N SER A 99 11.68 13.73 24.06
CA SER A 99 11.00 12.66 24.81
C SER A 99 9.97 11.86 24.00
N ILE A 100 9.40 12.43 22.94
CA ILE A 100 8.53 11.74 22.00
C ILE A 100 9.36 10.99 20.96
N ILE A 101 10.40 11.65 20.42
CA ILE A 101 11.29 11.06 19.40
C ILE A 101 11.95 9.78 19.95
N ASP A 102 12.39 9.79 21.20
CA ASP A 102 13.07 8.67 21.85
C ASP A 102 12.16 7.44 22.05
N LYS A 103 10.86 7.65 22.10
CA LYS A 103 9.85 6.58 22.25
C LYS A 103 9.48 5.90 20.95
N ILE A 104 9.81 6.48 19.80
CA ILE A 104 9.43 5.92 18.50
C ILE A 104 10.26 4.68 18.18
N ARG A 105 9.57 3.64 17.72
CA ARG A 105 10.20 2.45 17.14
C ARG A 105 9.59 2.19 15.76
N ILE A 106 10.45 2.04 14.77
CA ILE A 106 10.05 1.78 13.39
C ILE A 106 9.98 0.28 13.17
N ASN A 107 8.83 -0.19 12.67
CA ASN A 107 8.55 -1.59 12.35
C ASN A 107 8.95 -2.57 13.49
N PRO A 108 8.56 -2.31 14.76
CA PRO A 108 8.81 -3.30 15.81
C PRO A 108 8.01 -4.58 15.52
N PRO A 109 8.46 -5.76 16.00
CA PRO A 109 7.73 -7.00 15.83
C PRO A 109 6.29 -6.89 16.35
N MET A 110 5.29 -7.20 15.51
CA MET A 110 3.86 -7.10 15.88
C MET A 110 3.40 -8.20 16.84
N ASP A 111 4.14 -9.31 16.89
CA ASP A 111 3.85 -10.49 17.71
C ASP A 111 4.41 -10.39 19.13
N LYS A 112 5.11 -9.31 19.46
CA LYS A 112 5.71 -9.09 20.78
C LYS A 112 5.08 -7.90 21.49
N PRO A 113 4.87 -8.00 22.82
CA PRO A 113 4.43 -6.86 23.59
C PRO A 113 5.50 -5.76 23.54
N LEU A 114 5.04 -4.54 23.40
CA LEU A 114 5.90 -3.38 23.43
C LEU A 114 6.09 -2.92 24.89
N GLU A 115 7.25 -2.36 25.19
CA GLU A 115 7.50 -1.69 26.47
C GLU A 115 6.54 -0.51 26.64
N ASP A 116 6.18 -0.23 27.90
CA ASP A 116 5.28 0.87 28.22
C ASP A 116 5.82 2.21 27.70
N GLY A 117 4.94 2.94 27.06
CA GLY A 117 5.24 4.27 26.54
C GLY A 117 5.98 4.30 25.20
N ILE A 118 6.28 3.16 24.58
CA ILE A 118 6.77 3.10 23.20
C ILE A 118 5.67 3.52 22.22
N ILE A 119 6.07 4.27 21.21
CA ILE A 119 5.21 4.69 20.10
C ILE A 119 5.63 3.89 18.86
N PRO A 120 4.94 2.80 18.52
CA PRO A 120 5.26 2.04 17.32
C PRO A 120 4.81 2.80 16.07
N ILE A 121 5.66 2.77 15.07
CA ILE A 121 5.32 3.20 13.71
C ILE A 121 5.55 2.01 12.80
N TYR A 122 4.50 1.59 12.11
CA TYR A 122 4.56 0.50 11.13
C TYR A 122 4.37 1.07 9.74
N LEU A 123 5.25 0.66 8.81
CA LEU A 123 5.23 1.07 7.40
C LEU A 123 5.16 -0.17 6.53
N GLU A 124 4.34 -0.10 5.48
CA GLU A 124 4.20 -1.12 4.43
C GLU A 124 3.97 -2.54 4.99
N GLN A 125 3.29 -2.62 6.14
CA GLN A 125 3.03 -3.90 6.79
C GLN A 125 1.86 -4.63 6.13
N ARG A 126 2.10 -5.90 5.79
CA ARG A 126 1.07 -6.77 5.24
C ARG A 126 0.43 -7.62 6.33
N GLY A 127 -0.90 -7.59 6.36
CA GLY A 127 -1.69 -8.41 7.26
C GLY A 127 -2.51 -9.47 6.52
N PHE A 128 -2.84 -10.52 7.27
CA PHE A 128 -3.68 -11.62 6.82
C PHE A 128 -4.76 -11.91 7.86
N LYS A 129 -5.99 -12.08 7.43
CA LYS A 129 -7.11 -12.45 8.31
C LYS A 129 -7.92 -13.53 7.66
N LYS A 130 -8.02 -14.69 8.33
CA LYS A 130 -8.91 -15.75 7.90
C LYS A 130 -10.36 -15.35 8.14
N PHE A 131 -11.18 -15.48 7.11
CA PHE A 131 -12.62 -15.30 7.17
C PHE A 131 -13.28 -16.43 6.39
N GLN A 132 -13.93 -17.35 7.11
CA GLN A 132 -14.45 -18.61 6.54
C GLN A 132 -13.34 -19.37 5.78
N ASP A 133 -13.53 -19.64 4.49
CA ASP A 133 -12.60 -20.39 3.64
C ASP A 133 -11.62 -19.48 2.86
N ILE A 134 -11.70 -18.17 3.07
CA ILE A 134 -10.84 -17.20 2.40
C ILE A 134 -9.84 -16.56 3.36
N ILE A 135 -8.71 -16.12 2.82
CA ILE A 135 -7.72 -15.32 3.52
C ILE A 135 -7.80 -13.89 2.97
N LEU A 136 -8.26 -12.97 3.80
CA LEU A 136 -8.20 -11.55 3.46
C LEU A 136 -6.78 -11.03 3.69
N THR A 137 -6.25 -10.27 2.73
CA THR A 137 -4.95 -9.63 2.85
C THR A 137 -5.03 -8.16 2.50
N GLY A 138 -4.25 -7.37 3.21
CA GLY A 138 -4.05 -5.94 2.93
C GLY A 138 -2.68 -5.51 3.37
N GLN A 139 -2.15 -4.49 2.72
CA GLN A 139 -0.91 -3.85 3.10
C GLN A 139 -1.25 -2.43 3.50
N LEU A 140 -0.96 -2.08 4.75
CA LEU A 140 -1.16 -0.72 5.24
C LEU A 140 0.07 0.12 4.93
N ASP A 141 -0.14 1.37 4.54
CA ASP A 141 0.95 2.28 4.20
C ASP A 141 1.67 2.76 5.46
N PHE A 142 0.91 3.21 6.47
CA PHE A 142 1.46 3.81 7.67
C PHE A 142 0.50 3.66 8.86
N LEU A 143 1.00 3.15 9.98
CA LEU A 143 0.26 3.06 11.24
C LEU A 143 1.09 3.70 12.35
N ILE A 144 0.52 4.65 13.08
CA ILE A 144 1.12 5.24 14.28
C ILE A 144 0.16 5.09 15.46
N GLY A 145 0.57 4.36 16.48
CA GLY A 145 -0.34 3.98 17.57
C GLY A 145 -1.55 3.24 17.02
N SER A 146 -2.76 3.77 17.23
CA SER A 146 -4.01 3.23 16.67
C SER A 146 -4.50 3.96 15.42
N SER A 147 -3.68 4.87 14.86
CA SER A 147 -4.09 5.74 13.75
C SER A 147 -3.47 5.28 12.44
N TYR A 148 -4.32 4.73 11.58
CA TYR A 148 -3.95 4.38 10.20
C TYR A 148 -3.89 5.62 9.31
N ARG A 149 -2.90 5.66 8.43
CA ARG A 149 -2.71 6.67 7.39
C ARG A 149 -2.52 5.97 6.05
N ASP A 150 -3.26 6.41 5.06
CA ASP A 150 -3.22 5.90 3.69
C ASP A 150 -2.92 7.08 2.75
N PHE A 151 -1.91 6.95 1.91
CA PHE A 151 -1.45 8.01 1.04
C PHE A 151 -1.95 7.76 -0.38
N LYS A 152 -2.80 8.63 -0.89
CA LYS A 152 -3.40 8.49 -2.22
C LYS A 152 -3.06 9.67 -3.11
N SER A 153 -2.44 9.39 -4.24
CA SER A 153 -2.43 10.34 -5.35
C SER A 153 -3.78 10.30 -6.06
N THR A 154 -4.36 11.47 -6.28
CA THR A 154 -5.67 11.57 -6.94
C THR A 154 -5.76 12.84 -7.79
N SER A 155 -6.72 12.87 -8.72
CA SER A 155 -6.99 14.08 -9.49
C SER A 155 -7.67 15.16 -8.63
N THR A 156 -7.47 16.42 -8.96
CA THR A 156 -8.16 17.55 -8.34
C THR A 156 -9.69 17.37 -8.39
N PHE A 157 -10.21 16.86 -9.49
CA PHE A 157 -11.64 16.58 -9.63
C PHE A 157 -12.12 15.54 -8.60
N SER A 158 -11.44 14.41 -8.45
CA SER A 158 -11.82 13.38 -7.47
C SER A 158 -11.75 13.91 -6.04
N TYR A 159 -10.78 14.78 -5.73
CA TYR A 159 -10.64 15.40 -4.43
C TYR A 159 -11.78 16.37 -4.14
N THR A 160 -12.10 17.28 -5.06
CA THR A 160 -13.15 18.29 -4.87
C THR A 160 -14.56 17.71 -4.89
N SER A 161 -14.81 16.69 -5.73
CA SER A 161 -16.11 16.02 -5.82
C SER A 161 -16.34 14.97 -4.73
N ARG A 162 -15.31 14.63 -3.95
CA ARG A 162 -15.33 13.55 -2.94
C ARG A 162 -15.80 12.19 -3.48
N SER A 163 -15.63 11.98 -4.77
CA SER A 163 -16.17 10.79 -5.46
C SER A 163 -15.60 9.46 -5.00
N ARG A 164 -14.52 9.48 -4.21
CA ARG A 164 -13.83 8.30 -3.67
C ARG A 164 -13.92 8.13 -2.16
N ASP A 165 -14.59 9.04 -1.44
CA ASP A 165 -14.63 9.03 0.02
C ASP A 165 -15.20 7.72 0.57
N GLU A 166 -16.32 7.24 0.02
CA GLU A 166 -16.92 5.96 0.44
C GLU A 166 -15.97 4.78 0.23
N SER A 167 -15.27 4.76 -0.90
CA SER A 167 -14.27 3.72 -1.20
C SER A 167 -13.11 3.76 -0.20
N PHE A 168 -12.61 4.93 0.14
CA PHE A 168 -11.55 5.09 1.14
C PHE A 168 -12.00 4.69 2.55
N MET A 169 -13.23 5.05 2.94
CA MET A 169 -13.82 4.64 4.21
C MET A 169 -14.00 3.12 4.30
N LEU A 170 -14.46 2.48 3.22
CA LEU A 170 -14.59 1.03 3.15
C LEU A 170 -13.21 0.35 3.26
N GLN A 171 -12.22 0.84 2.53
CA GLN A 171 -10.85 0.34 2.60
C GLN A 171 -10.30 0.42 4.03
N GLY A 172 -10.44 1.57 4.69
CA GLY A 172 -10.02 1.76 6.07
C GLY A 172 -10.72 0.82 7.05
N SER A 173 -12.02 0.55 6.84
CA SER A 173 -12.79 -0.39 7.66
C SER A 173 -12.27 -1.83 7.49
N LEU A 174 -11.94 -2.24 6.27
CA LEU A 174 -11.36 -3.56 5.99
C LEU A 174 -9.97 -3.70 6.61
N TYR A 175 -9.14 -2.67 6.59
CA TYR A 175 -7.85 -2.68 7.27
C TYR A 175 -8.00 -2.82 8.78
N ARG A 176 -8.94 -2.12 9.41
CA ARG A 176 -9.24 -2.31 10.85
C ARG A 176 -9.71 -3.71 11.19
N PHE A 177 -10.32 -4.42 10.25
CA PHE A 177 -10.68 -5.83 10.43
C PHE A 177 -9.47 -6.76 10.34
N ILE A 178 -8.51 -6.47 9.46
CA ILE A 178 -7.29 -7.26 9.28
C ILE A 178 -6.29 -7.00 10.41
N PHE A 179 -6.13 -5.75 10.79
CA PHE A 179 -5.19 -5.28 11.83
C PHE A 179 -6.01 -4.81 13.05
N PRO A 180 -6.31 -5.70 14.00
CA PRO A 180 -7.11 -5.36 15.20
C PRO A 180 -6.37 -4.45 16.18
#